data_ced4846acc838f1f87b0addcf4bee1cf
#
_entry.id   ced4846acc838f1f87b0addcf4bee1cf
#
_cell.length_a   1.000
_cell.length_b   1.000
_cell.length_c   1.000
_cell.angle_alpha   90.00
_cell.angle_beta   90.00
_cell.angle_gamma   90.00
#
_symmetry.space_group_name_H-M   'P 1'
#
loop_
_entity.id
_entity.type
_entity.pdbx_description
1 polymer ?
#
loop_
_entity_poly.entity_id
_entity_poly.type
_entity_poly.pdbx_seq_one_letter_code
_entity_poly.pdbx_strand_id
1 'polypeptide(L)'
;MWRSRAKWYGLPVLGLLIGTWATLRFSLLAPGPPANADNMCEIFREHPVWYDYARESERRWGTPIATQMAFVYYESSFRSHAKPPRTRLWGFIPWTRPTTAYGYAQALDPAWGEYLEANGDGWFTVRTDMEHALDFVGWYNHLTHRQLGIPFYNPRKLYLAYHEGRGGFSRQSYAQKPDVTALAARVQTRAFRYDIQLKTCEQEFQCWRWYQFWPFCG
;
A
#
# COMPACT_ATOMS: atom_id res chain seq x y z
N MET A 1 -66.33 -14.93 -3.06
CA MET A 1 -65.32 -14.10 -2.40
C MET A 1 -63.94 -14.76 -2.53
N TRP A 2 -63.17 -14.36 -3.50
CA TRP A 2 -61.85 -14.93 -3.76
C TRP A 2 -60.81 -13.86 -3.41
N ARG A 3 -60.08 -14.05 -2.27
CA ARG A 3 -58.98 -13.19 -1.87
C ARG A 3 -57.71 -13.69 -2.52
N SER A 4 -57.18 -12.96 -3.52
CA SER A 4 -55.90 -13.18 -4.11
C SER A 4 -54.79 -12.85 -3.09
N ARG A 5 -54.03 -13.86 -2.66
CA ARG A 5 -52.81 -13.69 -1.91
C ARG A 5 -51.69 -13.31 -2.88
N ALA A 6 -51.43 -12.04 -3.07
CA ALA A 6 -50.23 -11.57 -3.76
C ALA A 6 -49.03 -11.96 -2.90
N LYS A 7 -48.22 -12.88 -3.41
CA LYS A 7 -46.98 -13.36 -2.75
C LYS A 7 -45.90 -12.28 -2.93
N TRP A 8 -45.49 -11.69 -1.84
CA TRP A 8 -44.40 -10.69 -1.76
C TRP A 8 -43.01 -11.34 -1.92
N TYR A 9 -42.68 -11.81 -3.14
CA TYR A 9 -41.35 -12.34 -3.45
C TYR A 9 -40.37 -11.31 -4.03
N GLY A 10 -40.80 -10.06 -4.24
CA GLY A 10 -40.01 -9.01 -4.88
C GLY A 10 -38.94 -8.35 -3.99
N LEU A 11 -39.15 -8.29 -2.68
CA LEU A 11 -38.29 -7.55 -1.76
C LEU A 11 -36.91 -8.22 -1.53
N PRO A 12 -36.78 -9.56 -1.35
CA PRO A 12 -35.47 -10.17 -1.16
C PRO A 12 -34.60 -10.17 -2.42
N VAL A 13 -35.22 -10.23 -3.62
CA VAL A 13 -34.48 -10.19 -4.89
C VAL A 13 -33.91 -8.80 -5.16
N LEU A 14 -34.68 -7.74 -4.85
CA LEU A 14 -34.20 -6.37 -5.01
C LEU A 14 -33.07 -6.05 -4.03
N GLY A 15 -33.14 -6.51 -2.79
CA GLY A 15 -32.08 -6.37 -1.79
C GLY A 15 -30.78 -7.09 -2.19
N LEU A 16 -30.87 -8.29 -2.76
CA LEU A 16 -29.73 -9.04 -3.29
C LEU A 16 -29.10 -8.34 -4.52
N LEU A 17 -29.90 -7.79 -5.43
CA LEU A 17 -29.41 -7.08 -6.60
C LEU A 17 -28.73 -5.76 -6.23
N ILE A 18 -29.27 -5.01 -5.27
CA ILE A 18 -28.65 -3.77 -4.77
C ILE A 18 -27.35 -4.09 -4.00
N GLY A 19 -27.35 -5.14 -3.18
CA GLY A 19 -26.17 -5.59 -2.45
C GLY A 19 -25.04 -6.03 -3.37
N THR A 20 -25.35 -6.84 -4.39
CA THR A 20 -24.35 -7.29 -5.39
C THR A 20 -23.87 -6.13 -6.26
N TRP A 21 -24.73 -5.17 -6.61
CA TRP A 21 -24.35 -4.00 -7.40
C TRP A 21 -23.45 -3.05 -6.60
N ALA A 22 -23.76 -2.84 -5.32
CA ALA A 22 -22.94 -2.02 -4.41
C ALA A 22 -21.56 -2.65 -4.16
N THR A 23 -21.50 -3.96 -3.92
CA THR A 23 -20.22 -4.67 -3.74
C THR A 23 -19.38 -4.72 -5.03
N LEU A 24 -20.03 -4.91 -6.20
CA LEU A 24 -19.34 -4.85 -7.49
C LEU A 24 -18.78 -3.46 -7.78
N ARG A 25 -19.52 -2.40 -7.49
CA ARG A 25 -19.06 -1.00 -7.63
C ARG A 25 -17.91 -0.69 -6.69
N PHE A 26 -17.96 -1.14 -5.44
CA PHE A 26 -16.89 -0.92 -4.47
C PHE A 26 -15.60 -1.65 -4.85
N SER A 27 -15.69 -2.86 -5.41
CA SER A 27 -14.52 -3.64 -5.88
C SER A 27 -13.92 -3.12 -7.20
N LEU A 28 -14.70 -2.41 -8.02
CA LEU A 28 -14.25 -1.84 -9.30
C LEU A 28 -13.68 -0.43 -9.20
N LEU A 29 -13.75 0.21 -8.02
CA LEU A 29 -13.39 1.61 -7.80
C LEU A 29 -12.18 1.77 -6.87
N ALA A 30 -11.27 0.79 -6.81
CA ALA A 30 -9.96 1.08 -6.23
C ALA A 30 -9.35 2.27 -6.98
N PRO A 31 -8.89 3.32 -6.26
CA PRO A 31 -8.32 4.50 -6.91
C PRO A 31 -7.23 4.08 -7.90
N GLY A 32 -7.26 4.66 -9.09
CA GLY A 32 -6.19 4.47 -10.07
C GLY A 32 -4.85 5.01 -9.55
N PRO A 33 -3.75 4.69 -10.21
CA PRO A 33 -2.48 5.34 -9.92
C PRO A 33 -2.58 6.84 -10.18
N PRO A 34 -1.91 7.69 -9.37
CA PRO A 34 -1.94 9.13 -9.55
C PRO A 34 -1.40 9.55 -10.92
N ALA A 35 -2.01 10.59 -11.50
CA ALA A 35 -1.63 11.10 -12.81
C ALA A 35 -0.18 11.58 -12.87
N ASN A 36 0.30 12.16 -11.78
CA ASN A 36 1.71 12.57 -11.63
C ASN A 36 2.33 11.95 -10.38
N ALA A 37 2.82 10.73 -10.53
CA ALA A 37 3.50 9.99 -9.47
C ALA A 37 4.90 10.53 -9.10
N ASP A 38 5.41 11.54 -9.79
CA ASP A 38 6.70 12.18 -9.49
C ASP A 38 6.57 13.36 -8.53
N ASN A 39 5.36 13.84 -8.27
CA ASN A 39 5.06 14.97 -7.41
C ASN A 39 4.21 14.56 -6.20
N MET A 40 4.81 14.59 -5.00
CA MET A 40 4.16 14.17 -3.77
C MET A 40 2.92 14.99 -3.43
N CYS A 41 2.96 16.30 -3.68
CA CYS A 41 1.83 17.19 -3.44
C CYS A 41 0.64 16.84 -4.36
N GLU A 42 0.91 16.54 -5.62
CA GLU A 42 -0.14 16.16 -6.59
C GLU A 42 -0.74 14.79 -6.26
N ILE A 43 0.09 13.82 -5.82
CA ILE A 43 -0.39 12.54 -5.34
C ILE A 43 -1.43 12.74 -4.24
N PHE A 44 -1.14 13.56 -3.23
CA PHE A 44 -2.05 13.77 -2.12
C PHE A 44 -3.23 14.70 -2.45
N ARG A 45 -3.09 15.61 -3.43
CA ARG A 45 -4.25 16.39 -3.93
C ARG A 45 -5.25 15.50 -4.68
N GLU A 46 -4.75 14.52 -5.44
CA GLU A 46 -5.60 13.56 -6.15
C GLU A 46 -6.20 12.50 -5.20
N HIS A 47 -5.43 12.10 -4.18
CA HIS A 47 -5.81 11.08 -3.19
C HIS A 47 -5.60 11.56 -1.75
N PRO A 48 -6.38 12.53 -1.24
CA PRO A 48 -6.11 13.16 0.07
C PRO A 48 -6.08 12.18 1.24
N VAL A 49 -6.92 11.14 1.21
CA VAL A 49 -6.94 10.11 2.26
C VAL A 49 -5.64 9.31 2.37
N TRP A 50 -4.81 9.26 1.32
CA TRP A 50 -3.53 8.56 1.37
C TRP A 50 -2.53 9.28 2.28
N TYR A 51 -2.65 10.61 2.41
CA TYR A 51 -1.86 11.36 3.39
C TYR A 51 -2.21 10.94 4.82
N ASP A 52 -3.52 10.84 5.14
CA ASP A 52 -3.97 10.43 6.46
C ASP A 52 -3.45 9.02 6.81
N TYR A 53 -3.54 8.07 5.88
CA TYR A 53 -3.05 6.71 6.05
C TYR A 53 -1.53 6.65 6.25
N ALA A 54 -0.78 7.38 5.42
CA ALA A 54 0.68 7.42 5.53
C ALA A 54 1.13 8.07 6.84
N ARG A 55 0.44 9.15 7.27
CA ARG A 55 0.71 9.84 8.53
C ARG A 55 0.39 8.96 9.73
N GLU A 56 -0.74 8.24 9.71
CA GLU A 56 -1.09 7.32 10.79
C GLU A 56 -0.07 6.18 10.91
N SER A 57 0.33 5.60 9.78
CA SER A 57 1.39 4.61 9.74
C SER A 57 2.74 5.16 10.25
N GLU A 58 3.12 6.39 9.89
CA GLU A 58 4.32 7.04 10.42
C GLU A 58 4.26 7.22 11.93
N ARG A 59 3.13 7.70 12.45
CA ARG A 59 2.93 7.87 13.91
C ARG A 59 3.03 6.56 14.66
N ARG A 60 2.46 5.49 14.10
CA ARG A 60 2.42 4.16 14.73
C ARG A 60 3.77 3.46 14.65
N TRP A 61 4.45 3.54 13.52
CA TRP A 61 5.60 2.69 13.19
C TRP A 61 6.93 3.44 13.04
N GLY A 62 6.91 4.75 12.87
CA GLY A 62 8.10 5.60 12.76
C GLY A 62 8.70 5.71 11.36
N THR A 63 8.16 5.03 10.33
CA THR A 63 8.66 5.16 8.96
C THR A 63 8.13 6.46 8.33
N PRO A 64 9.00 7.39 7.85
CA PRO A 64 8.55 8.66 7.27
C PRO A 64 7.60 8.48 6.09
N ILE A 65 6.57 9.33 5.99
CA ILE A 65 5.57 9.35 4.91
C ILE A 65 6.24 9.22 3.53
N ALA A 66 7.24 10.06 3.27
CA ALA A 66 7.96 10.07 2.00
C ALA A 66 8.65 8.73 1.67
N THR A 67 9.16 8.03 2.69
CA THR A 67 9.77 6.70 2.53
C THR A 67 8.71 5.66 2.19
N GLN A 68 7.58 5.66 2.90
CA GLN A 68 6.48 4.73 2.63
C GLN A 68 5.96 4.87 1.20
N MET A 69 5.69 6.11 0.76
CA MET A 69 5.20 6.40 -0.58
C MET A 69 6.22 6.05 -1.68
N ALA A 70 7.51 6.25 -1.42
CA ALA A 70 8.57 5.82 -2.33
C ALA A 70 8.60 4.29 -2.47
N PHE A 71 8.38 3.53 -1.40
CA PHE A 71 8.27 2.07 -1.45
C PHE A 71 7.08 1.66 -2.33
N VAL A 72 5.88 2.16 -2.05
CA VAL A 72 4.69 1.85 -2.85
C VAL A 72 4.88 2.20 -4.33
N TYR A 73 5.55 3.31 -4.64
CA TYR A 73 5.87 3.66 -6.01
C TYR A 73 6.71 2.58 -6.71
N TYR A 74 7.80 2.15 -6.08
CA TYR A 74 8.71 1.17 -6.72
C TYR A 74 8.16 -0.25 -6.71
N GLU A 75 7.29 -0.60 -5.76
CA GLU A 75 6.66 -1.92 -5.69
C GLU A 75 5.53 -2.08 -6.72
N SER A 76 4.66 -1.10 -6.86
CA SER A 76 3.45 -1.23 -7.66
C SER A 76 3.17 -0.08 -8.64
N SER A 77 3.91 1.02 -8.56
CA SER A 77 3.56 2.30 -9.20
C SER A 77 2.13 2.71 -8.84
N PHE A 78 1.79 2.61 -7.55
CA PHE A 78 0.46 2.90 -7.01
C PHE A 78 -0.69 2.09 -7.64
N ARG A 79 -0.43 0.89 -8.13
CA ARG A 79 -1.46 -0.01 -8.66
C ARG A 79 -1.93 -0.99 -7.59
N SER A 80 -3.21 -0.91 -7.22
CA SER A 80 -3.83 -1.72 -6.16
C SER A 80 -3.75 -3.24 -6.42
N HIS A 81 -3.85 -3.67 -7.67
CA HIS A 81 -3.86 -5.08 -8.08
C HIS A 81 -2.56 -5.51 -8.77
N ALA A 82 -1.44 -4.81 -8.48
CA ALA A 82 -0.14 -5.17 -9.05
C ALA A 82 0.25 -6.61 -8.68
N LYS A 83 0.76 -7.33 -9.67
CA LYS A 83 1.27 -8.71 -9.53
C LYS A 83 2.52 -8.86 -10.38
N PRO A 84 3.51 -9.67 -9.95
CA PRO A 84 4.64 -10.01 -10.79
C PRO A 84 4.18 -10.60 -12.14
N PRO A 85 4.91 -10.32 -13.23
CA PRO A 85 4.61 -10.94 -14.51
C PRO A 85 4.69 -12.47 -14.40
N ARG A 86 3.87 -13.17 -15.17
CA ARG A 86 3.95 -14.64 -15.26
C ARG A 86 5.23 -15.04 -15.99
N THR A 87 5.87 -16.10 -15.53
CA THR A 87 6.87 -16.82 -16.33
C THR A 87 6.22 -17.38 -17.59
N ARG A 88 7.00 -17.62 -18.62
CA ARG A 88 6.48 -18.20 -19.88
C ARG A 88 7.05 -19.58 -20.07
N LEU A 89 6.17 -20.59 -20.17
CA LEU A 89 6.54 -21.92 -20.61
C LEU A 89 6.78 -21.88 -22.12
N TRP A 90 7.90 -22.41 -22.57
CA TRP A 90 8.38 -22.39 -23.97
C TRP A 90 8.46 -20.98 -24.59
N GLY A 91 8.58 -19.93 -23.74
CA GLY A 91 8.71 -18.55 -24.21
C GLY A 91 7.39 -17.84 -24.58
N PHE A 92 6.27 -18.54 -24.72
CA PHE A 92 5.01 -17.93 -25.16
C PHE A 92 3.78 -18.26 -24.30
N ILE A 93 3.73 -19.39 -23.61
CA ILE A 93 2.58 -19.75 -22.77
C ILE A 93 2.72 -19.13 -21.37
N PRO A 94 1.80 -18.25 -20.89
CA PRO A 94 1.83 -17.75 -19.53
C PRO A 94 1.72 -18.90 -18.52
N TRP A 95 2.72 -19.03 -17.65
CA TRP A 95 2.81 -20.11 -16.65
C TRP A 95 2.59 -19.58 -15.24
N THR A 96 3.44 -19.95 -14.33
CA THR A 96 3.36 -19.54 -12.92
C THR A 96 3.90 -18.12 -12.67
N ARG A 97 3.58 -17.56 -11.52
CA ARG A 97 4.24 -16.34 -11.02
C ARG A 97 5.45 -16.73 -10.18
N PRO A 98 6.56 -15.99 -10.28
CA PRO A 98 7.79 -16.31 -9.55
C PRO A 98 7.63 -16.11 -8.04
N THR A 99 6.72 -15.24 -7.63
CA THR A 99 6.47 -14.92 -6.21
C THR A 99 4.98 -14.69 -5.95
N THR A 100 4.58 -14.68 -4.68
CA THR A 100 3.23 -14.38 -4.20
C THR A 100 2.99 -12.88 -3.97
N ALA A 101 3.94 -12.02 -4.39
CA ALA A 101 3.84 -10.57 -4.24
C ALA A 101 2.54 -10.01 -4.83
N TYR A 102 1.84 -9.17 -4.07
CA TYR A 102 0.55 -8.64 -4.48
C TYR A 102 0.23 -7.29 -3.86
N GLY A 103 -0.53 -6.48 -4.61
CA GLY A 103 -1.10 -5.23 -4.13
C GLY A 103 -0.12 -4.06 -4.16
N TYR A 104 -0.46 -2.99 -3.47
CA TYR A 104 0.32 -1.75 -3.44
C TYR A 104 1.75 -1.95 -2.93
N ALA A 105 1.91 -2.70 -1.84
CA ALA A 105 3.19 -2.93 -1.17
C ALA A 105 3.93 -4.19 -1.68
N GLN A 106 3.38 -4.94 -2.63
CA GLN A 106 3.94 -6.20 -3.13
C GLN A 106 4.33 -7.18 -2.01
N ALA A 107 3.56 -7.17 -0.91
CA ALA A 107 3.79 -8.05 0.22
C ALA A 107 3.67 -9.53 -0.19
N LEU A 108 4.64 -10.35 0.22
CA LEU A 108 4.61 -11.80 0.05
C LEU A 108 3.65 -12.44 1.06
N ASP A 109 3.05 -13.58 0.71
CA ASP A 109 2.11 -14.29 1.61
C ASP A 109 2.67 -14.53 3.01
N PRO A 110 3.91 -15.01 3.21
CA PRO A 110 4.43 -15.20 4.56
C PRO A 110 4.54 -13.91 5.37
N ALA A 111 5.07 -12.83 4.76
CA ALA A 111 5.23 -11.54 5.44
C ALA A 111 3.88 -10.89 5.74
N TRP A 112 2.90 -11.06 4.84
CA TRP A 112 1.54 -10.59 5.06
C TRP A 112 0.84 -11.38 6.18
N GLY A 113 1.05 -12.70 6.25
CA GLY A 113 0.56 -13.54 7.34
C GLY A 113 1.10 -13.11 8.70
N GLU A 114 2.43 -12.89 8.81
CA GLU A 114 3.06 -12.36 10.04
C GLU A 114 2.43 -11.01 10.46
N TYR A 115 2.16 -10.14 9.49
CA TYR A 115 1.52 -8.84 9.76
C TYR A 115 0.10 -8.99 10.29
N LEU A 116 -0.72 -9.84 9.69
CA LEU A 116 -2.08 -10.09 10.13
C LEU A 116 -2.12 -10.69 11.55
N GLU A 117 -1.26 -11.65 11.82
CA GLU A 117 -1.14 -12.26 13.16
C GLU A 117 -0.72 -11.23 14.22
N ALA A 118 0.25 -10.37 13.89
CA ALA A 118 0.78 -9.37 14.83
C ALA A 118 -0.22 -8.24 15.15
N ASN A 119 -1.12 -7.91 14.22
CA ASN A 119 -2.04 -6.78 14.36
C ASN A 119 -3.49 -7.19 14.66
N GLY A 120 -3.80 -8.49 14.74
CA GLY A 120 -5.12 -9.00 15.10
C GLY A 120 -6.20 -8.80 14.05
N ASP A 121 -5.84 -8.39 12.83
CA ASP A 121 -6.76 -8.05 11.77
C ASP A 121 -6.83 -9.16 10.72
N GLY A 122 -7.99 -9.78 10.52
CA GLY A 122 -8.10 -10.93 9.64
C GLY A 122 -8.94 -10.73 8.38
N TRP A 123 -10.20 -10.37 8.54
CA TRP A 123 -11.18 -10.55 7.46
C TRP A 123 -11.28 -9.38 6.48
N PHE A 124 -10.96 -8.16 6.89
CA PHE A 124 -11.12 -6.95 6.07
C PHE A 124 -9.80 -6.33 5.64
N THR A 125 -8.67 -6.82 6.17
CA THR A 125 -7.34 -6.30 5.87
C THR A 125 -6.83 -6.90 4.56
N VAL A 126 -6.72 -6.08 3.52
CA VAL A 126 -6.38 -6.54 2.17
C VAL A 126 -5.21 -5.76 1.58
N ARG A 127 -4.35 -6.45 0.80
CA ARG A 127 -3.15 -5.85 0.16
C ARG A 127 -3.47 -4.84 -0.95
N THR A 128 -4.73 -4.80 -1.39
CA THR A 128 -5.22 -3.90 -2.45
C THR A 128 -5.76 -2.58 -1.91
N ASP A 129 -5.78 -2.42 -0.60
CA ASP A 129 -6.11 -1.18 0.09
C ASP A 129 -4.84 -0.40 0.44
N MET A 130 -4.85 0.92 0.23
CA MET A 130 -3.68 1.77 0.47
C MET A 130 -3.40 1.94 1.96
N GLU A 131 -4.43 2.02 2.80
CA GLU A 131 -4.29 2.12 4.25
C GLU A 131 -3.50 0.92 4.79
N HIS A 132 -3.98 -0.28 4.47
CA HIS A 132 -3.34 -1.52 4.91
C HIS A 132 -1.94 -1.71 4.31
N ALA A 133 -1.73 -1.28 3.07
CA ALA A 133 -0.42 -1.37 2.44
C ALA A 133 0.62 -0.44 3.10
N LEU A 134 0.23 0.79 3.44
CA LEU A 134 1.10 1.74 4.13
C LEU A 134 1.36 1.31 5.57
N ASP A 135 0.34 0.82 6.28
CA ASP A 135 0.53 0.27 7.62
C ASP A 135 1.46 -0.95 7.62
N PHE A 136 1.32 -1.85 6.63
CA PHE A 136 2.25 -2.97 6.43
C PHE A 136 3.69 -2.51 6.18
N VAL A 137 3.90 -1.53 5.30
CA VAL A 137 5.25 -0.98 5.04
C VAL A 137 5.85 -0.37 6.30
N GLY A 138 5.07 0.39 7.05
CA GLY A 138 5.46 0.94 8.35
C GLY A 138 5.86 -0.14 9.34
N TRP A 139 5.00 -1.12 9.56
CA TRP A 139 5.22 -2.26 10.45
C TRP A 139 6.47 -3.06 10.07
N TYR A 140 6.64 -3.38 8.79
CA TYR A 140 7.80 -4.16 8.31
C TYR A 140 9.12 -3.42 8.55
N ASN A 141 9.13 -2.11 8.28
CA ASN A 141 10.30 -1.25 8.53
C ASN A 141 10.55 -1.06 10.03
N HIS A 142 9.51 -1.01 10.86
CA HIS A 142 9.64 -0.98 12.32
C HIS A 142 10.35 -2.24 12.83
N LEU A 143 9.93 -3.42 12.40
CA LEU A 143 10.61 -4.67 12.74
C LEU A 143 12.05 -4.69 12.22
N THR A 144 12.27 -4.18 11.00
CA THR A 144 13.61 -4.05 10.41
C THR A 144 14.50 -3.14 11.24
N HIS A 145 13.98 -2.00 11.68
CA HIS A 145 14.70 -1.10 12.59
C HIS A 145 15.06 -1.80 13.90
N ARG A 146 14.09 -2.47 14.52
CA ARG A 146 14.31 -3.16 15.80
C ARG A 146 15.29 -4.32 15.72
N GLN A 147 15.23 -5.10 14.65
CA GLN A 147 16.05 -6.30 14.52
C GLN A 147 17.46 -6.05 13.96
N LEU A 148 17.59 -5.06 13.09
CA LEU A 148 18.81 -4.80 12.34
C LEU A 148 19.47 -3.45 12.67
N GLY A 149 18.85 -2.63 13.54
CA GLY A 149 19.38 -1.32 13.90
C GLY A 149 19.37 -0.30 12.74
N ILE A 150 18.63 -0.55 11.66
CA ILE A 150 18.59 0.35 10.51
C ILE A 150 17.74 1.56 10.87
N PRO A 151 18.27 2.79 10.83
CA PRO A 151 17.50 3.97 11.19
C PRO A 151 16.46 4.31 10.11
N PHE A 152 15.30 4.87 10.53
CA PHE A 152 14.20 5.23 9.63
C PHE A 152 14.56 6.27 8.56
N TYR A 153 15.56 7.11 8.81
CA TYR A 153 16.07 8.08 7.83
C TYR A 153 17.03 7.49 6.79
N ASN A 154 17.17 6.15 6.73
CA ASN A 154 17.96 5.45 5.72
C ASN A 154 17.07 4.59 4.79
N PRO A 155 16.32 5.21 3.86
CA PRO A 155 15.40 4.50 2.96
C PRO A 155 16.10 3.42 2.13
N ARG A 156 17.37 3.64 1.76
CA ARG A 156 18.16 2.66 0.98
C ARG A 156 18.33 1.34 1.71
N LYS A 157 18.78 1.38 2.96
CA LYS A 157 18.99 0.16 3.75
C LYS A 157 17.66 -0.49 4.13
N LEU A 158 16.64 0.29 4.46
CA LEU A 158 15.29 -0.21 4.71
C LEU A 158 14.75 -0.95 3.49
N TYR A 159 14.91 -0.37 2.28
CA TYR A 159 14.45 -1.01 1.06
C TYR A 159 15.23 -2.28 0.71
N LEU A 160 16.53 -2.32 0.94
CA LEU A 160 17.33 -3.55 0.78
C LEU A 160 16.83 -4.67 1.70
N ALA A 161 16.51 -4.35 2.95
CA ALA A 161 15.95 -5.32 3.89
C ALA A 161 14.49 -5.69 3.53
N TYR A 162 13.72 -4.78 2.95
CA TYR A 162 12.39 -5.05 2.45
C TYR A 162 12.41 -6.05 1.28
N HIS A 163 13.28 -5.80 0.31
CA HIS A 163 13.41 -6.59 -0.91
C HIS A 163 14.02 -7.99 -0.68
N GLU A 164 15.10 -8.06 0.11
CA GLU A 164 15.84 -9.31 0.35
C GLU A 164 15.29 -10.10 1.55
N GLY A 165 14.37 -9.51 2.32
CA GLY A 165 14.00 -9.96 3.64
C GLY A 165 15.07 -9.61 4.69
N ARG A 166 14.68 -9.52 5.96
CA ARG A 166 15.59 -9.19 7.08
C ARG A 166 16.77 -10.15 7.18
N GLY A 167 16.53 -11.45 7.01
CA GLY A 167 17.57 -12.47 6.98
C GLY A 167 18.53 -12.37 5.78
N GLY A 168 17.99 -12.03 4.60
CA GLY A 168 18.80 -11.79 3.40
C GLY A 168 19.70 -10.57 3.57
N PHE A 169 19.15 -9.49 4.12
CA PHE A 169 19.94 -8.29 4.43
C PHE A 169 21.08 -8.58 5.40
N SER A 170 20.84 -9.32 6.49
CA SER A 170 21.89 -9.70 7.45
C SER A 170 23.01 -10.50 6.81
N ARG A 171 22.71 -11.36 5.86
CA ARG A 171 23.71 -12.12 5.09
C ARG A 171 24.28 -11.35 3.90
N GLN A 172 23.88 -10.09 3.70
CA GLN A 172 24.31 -9.23 2.59
C GLN A 172 24.03 -9.85 1.20
N SER A 173 22.93 -10.60 1.04
CA SER A 173 22.57 -11.26 -0.22
C SER A 173 22.42 -10.28 -1.40
N TYR A 174 22.16 -9.01 -1.11
CA TYR A 174 22.09 -7.92 -2.09
C TYR A 174 23.46 -7.51 -2.68
N ALA A 175 24.58 -7.87 -2.01
CA ALA A 175 25.91 -7.41 -2.42
C ALA A 175 26.29 -7.88 -3.84
N GLN A 176 25.80 -9.05 -4.23
CA GLN A 176 26.02 -9.64 -5.56
C GLN A 176 24.87 -9.34 -6.55
N LYS A 177 23.94 -8.44 -6.19
CA LYS A 177 22.78 -8.06 -7.00
C LYS A 177 22.84 -6.56 -7.32
N PRO A 178 23.61 -6.15 -8.32
CA PRO A 178 23.79 -4.73 -8.67
C PRO A 178 22.46 -4.04 -8.99
N ASP A 179 21.51 -4.74 -9.61
CA ASP A 179 20.19 -4.19 -9.93
C ASP A 179 19.40 -3.85 -8.67
N VAL A 180 19.45 -4.69 -7.63
CA VAL A 180 18.77 -4.46 -6.35
C VAL A 180 19.39 -3.27 -5.62
N THR A 181 20.73 -3.18 -5.61
CA THR A 181 21.44 -2.06 -4.97
C THR A 181 21.20 -0.75 -5.70
N ALA A 182 21.12 -0.76 -7.03
CA ALA A 182 20.75 0.41 -7.84
C ALA A 182 19.29 0.80 -7.63
N LEU A 183 18.38 -0.18 -7.52
CA LEU A 183 16.97 0.07 -7.21
C LEU A 183 16.83 0.74 -5.84
N ALA A 184 17.49 0.22 -4.82
CA ALA A 184 17.47 0.80 -3.47
C ALA A 184 18.03 2.25 -3.43
N ALA A 185 19.02 2.57 -4.26
CA ALA A 185 19.51 3.93 -4.41
C ALA A 185 18.46 4.86 -5.07
N ARG A 186 17.72 4.37 -6.07
CA ARG A 186 16.61 5.12 -6.69
C ARG A 186 15.47 5.36 -5.70
N VAL A 187 15.14 4.35 -4.87
CA VAL A 187 14.14 4.50 -3.80
C VAL A 187 14.54 5.60 -2.83
N GLN A 188 15.80 5.63 -2.39
CA GLN A 188 16.31 6.69 -1.52
C GLN A 188 16.20 8.07 -2.16
N THR A 189 16.60 8.21 -3.42
CA THR A 189 16.51 9.48 -4.15
C THR A 189 15.08 9.96 -4.25
N ARG A 190 14.11 9.06 -4.51
CA ARG A 190 12.70 9.38 -4.55
C ARG A 190 12.17 9.77 -3.17
N ALA A 191 12.50 9.02 -2.14
CA ALA A 191 12.09 9.33 -0.77
C ALA A 191 12.54 10.73 -0.35
N PHE A 192 13.78 11.12 -0.63
CA PHE A 192 14.27 12.47 -0.35
C PHE A 192 13.57 13.55 -1.19
N ARG A 193 13.29 13.28 -2.47
CA ARG A 193 12.52 14.20 -3.30
C ARG A 193 11.11 14.39 -2.75
N TYR A 194 10.43 13.32 -2.40
CA TYR A 194 9.09 13.35 -1.82
C TYR A 194 9.06 14.10 -0.48
N ASP A 195 10.07 13.92 0.37
CA ASP A 195 10.19 14.64 1.64
C ASP A 195 10.32 16.17 1.42
N ILE A 196 11.17 16.58 0.47
CA ILE A 196 11.32 18.00 0.12
C ILE A 196 10.02 18.56 -0.44
N GLN A 197 9.34 17.85 -1.33
CA GLN A 197 8.06 18.28 -1.89
C GLN A 197 6.98 18.38 -0.82
N LEU A 198 6.85 17.36 0.04
CA LEU A 198 5.83 17.33 1.09
C LEU A 198 5.95 18.53 2.02
N LYS A 199 7.16 18.92 2.43
CA LYS A 199 7.40 20.10 3.27
C LYS A 199 6.83 21.40 2.69
N THR A 200 6.63 21.48 1.38
CA THR A 200 6.07 22.68 0.73
C THR A 200 4.54 22.72 0.72
N CYS A 201 3.87 21.60 0.88
CA CYS A 201 2.42 21.48 0.72
C CYS A 201 1.71 20.74 1.87
N GLU A 202 2.44 20.25 2.86
CA GLU A 202 1.87 19.39 3.90
C GLU A 202 0.71 20.03 4.66
N GLN A 203 0.75 21.34 4.86
CA GLN A 203 -0.32 22.08 5.53
C GLN A 203 -1.66 21.97 4.80
N GLU A 204 -1.66 21.77 3.48
CA GLU A 204 -2.89 21.59 2.70
C GLU A 204 -3.64 20.32 3.11
N PHE A 205 -2.92 19.29 3.58
CA PHE A 205 -3.49 17.97 3.89
C PHE A 205 -3.82 17.79 5.36
N GLN A 206 -3.25 18.58 6.23
CA GLN A 206 -3.52 18.52 7.67
C GLN A 206 -4.95 18.94 8.02
N CYS A 207 -5.57 19.81 7.22
CA CYS A 207 -6.88 20.41 7.44
C CYS A 207 -7.83 20.29 6.22
N TRP A 208 -7.81 19.19 5.48
CA TRP A 208 -8.58 19.08 4.24
C TRP A 208 -10.07 18.70 4.44
N ARG A 209 -10.44 18.16 5.60
CA ARG A 209 -11.83 17.83 5.89
C ARG A 209 -12.58 19.06 6.37
N TRP A 210 -13.79 19.32 5.89
CA TRP A 210 -14.61 20.50 6.21
C TRP A 210 -14.87 20.71 7.71
N TYR A 211 -14.77 19.66 8.54
CA TYR A 211 -14.89 19.71 10.00
C TYR A 211 -13.52 19.85 10.72
N GLN A 212 -12.41 19.80 9.99
CA GLN A 212 -11.07 20.03 10.48
C GLN A 212 -10.66 21.46 10.13
N PHE A 213 -10.65 22.35 11.09
CA PHE A 213 -10.20 23.72 10.89
C PHE A 213 -9.16 24.08 11.95
N TRP A 214 -8.23 24.92 11.56
CA TRP A 214 -7.21 25.42 12.50
C TRP A 214 -7.90 26.10 13.70
N PRO A 215 -7.47 25.86 14.99
CA PRO A 215 -6.28 25.11 15.43
C PRO A 215 -6.51 23.62 15.74
N PHE A 216 -7.62 23.01 15.34
CA PHE A 216 -8.05 21.66 15.71
C PHE A 216 -7.57 20.57 14.74
N CYS A 217 -6.78 20.90 13.72
CA CYS A 217 -6.16 19.98 12.80
C CYS A 217 -4.67 19.86 13.09
N GLY A 218 -4.30 18.84 13.84
CA GLY A 218 -2.94 18.53 14.21
C GLY A 218 -2.77 17.08 14.61
#